data_83569d3dbf5e09554880e8e98d9c76bc
#
_entry.id   83569d3dbf5e09554880e8e98d9c76bc
#
_cell.length_a   1.000
_cell.length_b   1.000
_cell.length_c   1.000
_cell.angle_alpha   90.00
_cell.angle_beta   90.00
_cell.angle_gamma   90.00
#
_symmetry.space_group_name_H-M   'P 1'
#
loop_
_entity.id
_entity.type
_entity.pdbx_description
1 polymer ?
#
loop_
_entity_poly.entity_id
_entity_poly.type
_entity_poly.pdbx_seq_one_letter_code
_entity_poly.pdbx_strand_id
1 'polypeptide(L)'
;MAYTTINDPSAYFQTKTFTGDGNDNRAITNDGNSNLRPDWIWFKNRATTNSHNVLDSARGVTKKLEGTNNTNAEGTTSTRLTSFDTDGFTVRTDPSVNGNGNGIVAWQWAAGGATPTKTYRVVVVSDSGNKYRFRNSTNTATFAQSAVTLELQSGGTYTFDQSDSTVASHPM
;
A
#
# COMPACT_ATOMS: atom_id res chain seq x y z
N MET A 1 -25.68 5.40 -14.20
CA MET A 1 -24.69 6.18 -13.42
C MET A 1 -23.73 5.18 -12.78
N ALA A 2 -22.44 5.24 -13.05
CA ALA A 2 -21.50 4.36 -12.38
C ALA A 2 -21.31 4.85 -10.93
N TYR A 3 -21.43 3.94 -9.97
CA TYR A 3 -21.24 4.24 -8.54
C TYR A 3 -19.78 4.47 -8.16
N THR A 4 -18.85 4.09 -9.03
CA THR A 4 -17.39 4.16 -8.79
C THR A 4 -16.66 4.36 -10.10
N THR A 5 -15.48 4.94 -10.03
CA THR A 5 -14.51 5.04 -11.13
C THR A 5 -13.60 3.80 -11.22
N ILE A 6 -13.77 2.81 -10.34
CA ILE A 6 -13.01 1.57 -10.38
C ILE A 6 -13.52 0.70 -11.51
N ASN A 7 -12.75 0.59 -12.58
CA ASN A 7 -13.07 -0.23 -13.74
C ASN A 7 -12.47 -1.65 -13.66
N ASP A 8 -11.41 -1.82 -12.85
CA ASP A 8 -10.77 -3.10 -12.59
C ASP A 8 -10.56 -3.30 -11.08
N PRO A 9 -11.46 -4.06 -10.43
CA PRO A 9 -11.31 -4.37 -9.00
C PRO A 9 -10.02 -5.11 -8.67
N SER A 10 -9.43 -5.85 -9.63
CA SER A 10 -8.20 -6.62 -9.39
C SER A 10 -6.97 -5.74 -9.11
N ALA A 11 -7.02 -4.45 -9.47
CA ALA A 11 -5.99 -3.48 -9.10
C ALA A 11 -6.01 -3.12 -7.59
N TYR A 12 -7.08 -3.46 -6.87
CA TYR A 12 -7.27 -3.07 -5.46
C TYR A 12 -7.41 -4.25 -4.51
N PHE A 13 -7.97 -5.36 -5.01
CA PHE A 13 -8.19 -6.57 -4.23
C PHE A 13 -8.03 -7.81 -5.11
N GLN A 14 -7.26 -8.79 -4.62
CA GLN A 14 -7.19 -10.10 -5.24
C GLN A 14 -7.19 -11.21 -4.18
N THR A 15 -7.71 -12.37 -4.56
CA THR A 15 -7.61 -13.60 -3.79
C THR A 15 -6.75 -14.58 -4.55
N LYS A 16 -5.63 -14.99 -3.97
CA LYS A 16 -4.76 -16.02 -4.55
C LYS A 16 -4.83 -17.30 -3.76
N THR A 17 -5.08 -18.40 -4.46
CA THR A 17 -4.93 -19.76 -3.89
C THR A 17 -3.75 -20.46 -4.52
N PHE A 18 -2.98 -21.19 -3.71
CA PHE A 18 -1.84 -21.95 -4.18
C PHE A 18 -1.57 -23.15 -3.27
N THR A 19 -0.85 -24.15 -3.78
CA THR A 19 -0.34 -25.24 -2.95
C THR A 19 1.04 -24.87 -2.43
N GLY A 20 1.22 -24.90 -1.13
CA GLY A 20 2.52 -24.66 -0.50
C GLY A 20 3.54 -25.73 -0.89
N ASP A 21 4.81 -25.36 -0.95
CA ASP A 21 5.92 -26.29 -1.23
C ASP A 21 6.96 -26.36 -0.10
N GLY A 22 6.80 -25.53 0.93
CA GLY A 22 7.69 -25.45 2.09
C GLY A 22 9.05 -24.82 1.80
N ASN A 23 9.33 -24.39 0.57
CA ASN A 23 10.61 -23.81 0.19
C ASN A 23 10.72 -22.34 0.64
N ASP A 24 11.95 -21.90 0.89
CA ASP A 24 12.23 -20.50 1.21
C ASP A 24 12.22 -19.63 -0.05
N ASN A 25 11.85 -18.37 0.11
CA ASN A 25 11.85 -17.36 -0.97
C ASN A 25 11.05 -17.75 -2.22
N ARG A 26 9.90 -18.36 -2.00
CA ARG A 26 8.99 -18.69 -3.09
C ARG A 26 8.12 -17.51 -3.49
N ALA A 27 8.27 -17.03 -4.71
CA ALA A 27 7.41 -15.99 -5.28
C ALA A 27 6.03 -16.56 -5.65
N ILE A 28 4.99 -15.84 -5.28
CA ILE A 28 3.59 -16.11 -5.62
C ILE A 28 3.06 -14.91 -6.42
N THR A 29 2.93 -15.10 -7.72
CA THR A 29 2.39 -14.09 -8.63
C THR A 29 0.87 -14.15 -8.65
N ASN A 30 0.22 -13.00 -8.68
CA ASN A 30 -1.22 -12.88 -8.85
C ASN A 30 -1.66 -13.29 -10.26
N ASP A 31 -2.97 -13.46 -10.45
CA ASP A 31 -3.57 -13.88 -11.72
C ASP A 31 -4.80 -13.04 -12.10
N GLY A 32 -4.98 -11.88 -11.47
CA GLY A 32 -5.99 -10.89 -11.85
C GLY A 32 -5.62 -10.13 -13.13
N ASN A 33 -6.55 -9.29 -13.62
CA ASN A 33 -6.32 -8.50 -14.83
C ASN A 33 -5.24 -7.43 -14.66
N SER A 34 -5.09 -6.89 -13.46
CA SER A 34 -4.05 -5.91 -13.12
C SER A 34 -3.05 -6.48 -12.15
N ASN A 35 -1.81 -6.02 -12.23
CA ASN A 35 -0.83 -6.26 -11.19
C ASN A 35 -1.31 -5.63 -9.88
N LEU A 36 -1.16 -6.37 -8.78
CA LEU A 36 -1.45 -5.90 -7.45
C LEU A 36 -0.24 -6.12 -6.54
N ARG A 37 0.41 -5.02 -6.16
CA ARG A 37 1.33 -5.03 -5.03
C ARG A 37 0.51 -4.95 -3.75
N PRO A 38 0.50 -6.00 -2.92
CA PRO A 38 -0.31 -5.96 -1.72
C PRO A 38 0.31 -5.04 -0.66
N ASP A 39 -0.52 -4.24 -0.03
CA ASP A 39 -0.18 -3.51 1.20
C ASP A 39 -0.68 -4.23 2.43
N TRP A 40 -1.65 -5.11 2.27
CA TRP A 40 -2.20 -5.93 3.32
C TRP A 40 -2.51 -7.33 2.79
N ILE A 41 -2.06 -8.36 3.50
CA ILE A 41 -2.31 -9.76 3.14
C ILE A 41 -2.84 -10.52 4.37
N TRP A 42 -3.92 -11.24 4.14
CA TRP A 42 -4.47 -12.18 5.10
C TRP A 42 -4.30 -13.61 4.58
N PHE A 43 -3.47 -14.39 5.25
CA PHE A 43 -3.22 -15.79 4.91
C PHE A 43 -4.05 -16.76 5.74
N LYS A 44 -4.47 -17.86 5.11
CA LYS A 44 -4.97 -19.04 5.80
C LYS A 44 -4.49 -20.32 5.12
N ASN A 45 -3.85 -21.19 5.92
CA ASN A 45 -3.64 -22.58 5.54
C ASN A 45 -4.98 -23.32 5.65
N ARG A 46 -5.51 -23.80 4.54
CA ARG A 46 -6.83 -24.43 4.44
C ARG A 46 -6.83 -25.89 4.85
N ALA A 47 -5.65 -26.52 4.97
CA ALA A 47 -5.48 -27.94 5.26
C ALA A 47 -5.20 -28.21 6.74
N THR A 48 -4.89 -27.18 7.53
CA THR A 48 -4.47 -27.33 8.93
C THR A 48 -5.16 -26.35 9.86
N THR A 49 -5.00 -26.56 11.17
CA THR A 49 -5.50 -25.70 12.24
C THR A 49 -4.60 -24.48 12.52
N ASN A 50 -3.56 -24.26 11.71
CA ASN A 50 -2.70 -23.09 11.87
C ASN A 50 -3.51 -21.79 11.91
N SER A 51 -3.11 -20.87 12.78
CA SER A 51 -3.72 -19.56 12.90
C SER A 51 -3.73 -18.80 11.57
N HIS A 52 -4.70 -17.94 11.41
CA HIS A 52 -4.67 -16.94 10.37
C HIS A 52 -3.47 -16.01 10.57
N ASN A 53 -2.96 -15.43 9.51
CA ASN A 53 -1.83 -14.50 9.56
C ASN A 53 -2.15 -13.24 8.77
N VAL A 54 -2.00 -12.10 9.42
CA VAL A 54 -2.15 -10.79 8.80
C VAL A 54 -0.80 -10.08 8.82
N LEU A 55 -0.33 -9.70 7.64
CA LEU A 55 0.89 -8.93 7.44
C LEU A 55 0.56 -7.71 6.56
N ASP A 56 1.26 -6.61 6.76
CA ASP A 56 1.09 -5.41 5.94
C ASP A 56 2.42 -4.68 5.70
N SER A 57 2.42 -3.88 4.63
CA SER A 57 3.60 -3.15 4.18
C SER A 57 4.01 -2.02 5.13
N ALA A 58 3.08 -1.48 5.91
CA ALA A 58 3.36 -0.40 6.86
C ALA A 58 4.19 -0.88 8.05
N ARG A 59 3.88 -2.08 8.58
CA ARG A 59 4.66 -2.69 9.68
C ARG A 59 5.86 -3.49 9.18
N GLY A 60 5.84 -3.87 7.91
CA GLY A 60 6.90 -4.63 7.25
C GLY A 60 6.75 -6.16 7.36
N VAL A 61 7.53 -6.87 6.56
CA VAL A 61 7.43 -8.32 6.35
C VAL A 61 7.67 -9.19 7.60
N THR A 62 8.27 -8.62 8.63
CA THR A 62 8.58 -9.35 9.87
C THR A 62 7.51 -9.21 10.94
N LYS A 63 6.52 -8.35 10.75
CA LYS A 63 5.46 -8.09 11.74
C LYS A 63 4.18 -8.80 11.36
N LYS A 64 3.60 -9.51 12.33
CA LYS A 64 2.38 -10.29 12.13
C LYS A 64 1.34 -10.02 13.20
N LEU A 65 0.09 -10.12 12.81
CA LEU A 65 -1.03 -10.36 13.73
C LEU A 65 -1.55 -11.77 13.47
N GLU A 66 -1.81 -12.53 14.52
CA GLU A 66 -2.35 -13.88 14.42
C GLU A 66 -3.84 -13.87 14.70
N GLY A 67 -4.59 -14.29 13.71
CA GLY A 67 -5.95 -14.75 13.77
C GLY A 67 -7.01 -13.85 14.36
N THR A 68 -8.23 -14.16 13.97
CA THR A 68 -9.46 -13.47 14.39
C THR A 68 -9.93 -13.87 15.78
N ASN A 69 -9.35 -14.90 16.37
CA ASN A 69 -9.72 -15.46 17.68
C ASN A 69 -8.57 -15.41 18.70
N ASN A 70 -7.52 -14.69 18.39
CA ASN A 70 -6.32 -14.62 19.22
C ASN A 70 -6.13 -13.19 19.74
N THR A 71 -6.00 -13.03 21.04
CA THR A 71 -5.77 -11.75 21.73
C THR A 71 -4.28 -11.41 21.89
N ASN A 72 -3.39 -12.20 21.28
CA ASN A 72 -1.95 -11.96 21.35
C ASN A 72 -1.59 -10.61 20.74
N ALA A 73 -0.61 -9.97 21.35
CA ALA A 73 0.02 -8.76 20.81
C ALA A 73 0.71 -9.06 19.46
N GLU A 74 1.09 -8.01 18.76
CA GLU A 74 1.89 -8.11 17.54
C GLU A 74 3.13 -8.99 17.75
N GLY A 75 3.29 -9.98 16.90
CA GLY A 75 4.45 -10.87 16.90
C GLY A 75 5.49 -10.49 15.85
N THR A 76 6.73 -10.92 16.08
CA THR A 76 7.82 -10.81 15.11
C THR A 76 8.14 -12.19 14.54
N THR A 77 8.30 -12.30 13.24
CA THR A 77 8.64 -13.54 12.54
C THR A 77 9.53 -13.24 11.33
N SER A 78 10.49 -14.13 11.07
CA SER A 78 11.36 -14.05 9.88
C SER A 78 11.11 -15.20 8.89
N THR A 79 10.06 -16.01 9.11
CA THR A 79 9.84 -17.25 8.35
C THR A 79 8.58 -17.21 7.47
N ARG A 80 7.82 -16.12 7.44
CA ARG A 80 6.53 -16.05 6.74
C ARG A 80 6.61 -15.33 5.40
N LEU A 81 7.15 -14.12 5.38
CA LEU A 81 7.19 -13.30 4.18
C LEU A 81 8.59 -12.72 3.99
N THR A 82 9.03 -12.63 2.73
CA THR A 82 10.27 -11.96 2.33
C THR A 82 9.98 -10.57 1.78
N SER A 83 8.94 -10.44 0.95
CA SER A 83 8.60 -9.18 0.27
C SER A 83 7.13 -9.09 -0.12
N PHE A 84 6.68 -7.85 -0.27
CA PHE A 84 5.48 -7.48 -1.00
C PHE A 84 5.94 -7.08 -2.41
N ASP A 85 5.64 -7.90 -3.41
CA ASP A 85 6.18 -7.77 -4.76
C ASP A 85 5.28 -6.88 -5.63
N THR A 86 5.77 -6.44 -6.78
CA THR A 86 4.99 -5.58 -7.70
C THR A 86 3.67 -6.23 -8.11
N ASP A 87 3.65 -7.58 -8.18
CA ASP A 87 2.46 -8.37 -8.48
C ASP A 87 2.45 -9.64 -7.63
N GLY A 88 1.94 -9.52 -6.41
CA GLY A 88 1.91 -10.60 -5.44
C GLY A 88 2.94 -10.46 -4.31
N PHE A 89 3.53 -11.55 -3.87
CA PHE A 89 4.37 -11.60 -2.67
C PHE A 89 5.31 -12.80 -2.70
N THR A 90 6.37 -12.75 -1.90
CA THR A 90 7.32 -13.87 -1.73
C THR A 90 7.20 -14.45 -0.31
N VAL A 91 6.81 -15.75 -0.22
CA VAL A 91 6.67 -16.48 1.05
C VAL A 91 7.95 -17.21 1.43
N ARG A 92 8.04 -17.57 2.71
CA ARG A 92 9.13 -18.35 3.28
C ARG A 92 8.64 -19.74 3.72
N THR A 93 9.32 -20.34 4.68
CA THR A 93 9.15 -21.75 5.07
C THR A 93 8.03 -22.04 6.06
N ASP A 94 7.39 -20.99 6.66
CA ASP A 94 6.39 -21.20 7.72
C ASP A 94 5.17 -21.96 7.20
N PRO A 95 4.79 -23.08 7.84
CA PRO A 95 3.66 -23.91 7.39
C PRO A 95 2.32 -23.20 7.33
N SER A 96 2.13 -22.11 8.07
CA SER A 96 0.89 -21.35 8.05
C SER A 96 0.67 -20.55 6.76
N VAL A 97 1.74 -20.26 6.01
CA VAL A 97 1.71 -19.52 4.75
C VAL A 97 2.26 -20.28 3.55
N ASN A 98 3.05 -21.35 3.75
CA ASN A 98 3.66 -22.13 2.68
C ASN A 98 3.88 -23.62 3.04
N GLY A 99 3.01 -24.22 3.87
CA GLY A 99 3.14 -25.63 4.26
C GLY A 99 3.14 -26.57 3.04
N ASN A 100 4.15 -27.45 2.97
CA ASN A 100 4.32 -28.37 1.84
C ASN A 100 3.09 -29.24 1.61
N GLY A 101 2.57 -29.25 0.38
CA GLY A 101 1.38 -29.98 -0.04
C GLY A 101 0.05 -29.35 0.44
N ASN A 102 0.07 -28.29 1.24
CA ASN A 102 -1.11 -27.69 1.81
C ASN A 102 -1.72 -26.62 0.90
N GLY A 103 -3.05 -26.59 0.79
CA GLY A 103 -3.75 -25.51 0.13
C GLY A 103 -3.72 -24.23 0.98
N ILE A 104 -3.17 -23.17 0.42
CA ILE A 104 -3.10 -21.85 1.06
C ILE A 104 -4.05 -20.90 0.32
N VAL A 105 -4.65 -19.99 1.03
CA VAL A 105 -5.34 -18.83 0.47
C VAL A 105 -4.73 -17.53 1.03
N ALA A 106 -4.57 -16.55 0.17
CA ALA A 106 -4.16 -15.20 0.50
C ALA A 106 -5.18 -14.20 -0.05
N TRP A 107 -5.82 -13.44 0.83
CA TRP A 107 -6.59 -12.27 0.45
C TRP A 107 -5.69 -11.06 0.53
N GLN A 108 -5.68 -10.25 -0.53
CA GLN A 108 -4.73 -9.17 -0.72
C GLN A 108 -5.45 -7.86 -1.03
N TRP A 109 -5.00 -6.79 -0.41
CA TRP A 109 -5.48 -5.43 -0.66
C TRP A 109 -4.32 -4.50 -0.96
N ALA A 110 -4.50 -3.65 -1.98
CA ALA A 110 -3.66 -2.48 -2.18
C ALA A 110 -4.28 -1.30 -1.44
N ALA A 111 -3.56 -0.69 -0.51
CA ALA A 111 -4.06 0.38 0.36
C ALA A 111 -4.04 1.77 -0.29
N GLY A 112 -3.92 1.90 -1.57
CA GLY A 112 -3.86 3.23 -2.19
C GLY A 112 -3.97 3.23 -3.71
N GLY A 113 -4.20 2.10 -4.33
CA GLY A 113 -4.18 2.01 -5.79
C GLY A 113 -2.78 2.22 -6.36
N ALA A 114 -2.69 2.64 -7.62
CA ALA A 114 -1.41 3.01 -8.24
C ALA A 114 -0.71 4.10 -7.42
N THR A 115 0.62 4.02 -7.32
CA THR A 115 1.43 5.05 -6.65
C THR A 115 1.01 6.44 -7.14
N PRO A 116 0.61 7.34 -6.24
CA PRO A 116 0.03 8.60 -6.66
C PRO A 116 1.06 9.47 -7.38
N THR A 117 0.63 10.05 -8.50
CA THR A 117 1.33 11.17 -9.12
C THR A 117 0.52 12.41 -8.84
N LYS A 118 1.04 13.33 -8.03
CA LYS A 118 0.36 14.57 -7.64
C LYS A 118 1.24 15.77 -7.93
N THR A 119 0.63 16.82 -8.47
CA THR A 119 1.27 18.13 -8.60
C THR A 119 0.60 19.10 -7.64
N TYR A 120 1.40 19.72 -6.80
CA TYR A 120 1.01 20.84 -5.95
C TYR A 120 1.59 22.12 -6.55
N ARG A 121 0.75 23.07 -6.93
CA ARG A 121 1.21 24.37 -7.36
C ARG A 121 1.49 25.22 -6.12
N VAL A 122 2.70 25.76 -6.04
CA VAL A 122 3.10 26.68 -4.96
C VAL A 122 2.70 28.09 -5.35
N VAL A 123 2.09 28.83 -4.42
CA VAL A 123 1.73 30.22 -4.58
C VAL A 123 2.08 31.00 -3.32
N VAL A 124 2.36 32.30 -3.47
CA VAL A 124 2.48 33.21 -2.33
C VAL A 124 1.18 33.99 -2.22
N VAL A 125 0.61 34.01 -1.04
CA VAL A 125 -0.60 34.78 -0.71
C VAL A 125 -0.30 35.78 0.40
N SER A 126 -0.97 36.93 0.38
CA SER A 126 -0.91 37.91 1.45
C SER A 126 -1.93 37.54 2.53
N ASP A 127 -1.44 37.11 3.67
CA ASP A 127 -2.24 36.71 4.83
C ASP A 127 -1.42 37.01 6.09
N SER A 128 -1.56 38.21 6.62
CA SER A 128 -0.73 38.73 7.73
C SER A 128 0.78 38.56 7.43
N GLY A 129 1.17 39.02 6.23
CA GLY A 129 2.47 38.82 5.62
C GLY A 129 2.40 37.81 4.46
N ASN A 130 3.52 37.61 3.75
CA ASN A 130 3.59 36.68 2.64
C ASN A 130 3.69 35.24 3.16
N LYS A 131 2.80 34.39 2.69
CA LYS A 131 2.73 32.97 3.07
C LYS A 131 2.74 32.09 1.82
N TYR A 132 3.53 31.00 1.87
CA TYR A 132 3.42 29.95 0.87
C TYR A 132 2.17 29.13 1.12
N ARG A 133 1.43 28.85 0.04
CA ARG A 133 0.29 27.93 0.04
C ARG A 133 0.36 27.02 -1.17
N PHE A 134 -0.34 25.89 -1.08
CA PHE A 134 -0.49 24.99 -2.20
C PHE A 134 -1.85 25.18 -2.88
N ARG A 135 -1.87 24.95 -4.17
CA ARG A 135 -3.06 24.75 -4.98
C ARG A 135 -3.09 23.38 -5.59
N ASN A 136 -4.28 22.91 -5.96
CA ASN A 136 -4.42 21.69 -6.75
C ASN A 136 -3.79 21.89 -8.16
N SER A 137 -3.55 20.80 -8.88
CA SER A 137 -2.93 20.81 -10.21
C SER A 137 -3.74 21.62 -11.24
N THR A 138 -5.05 21.76 -11.06
CA THR A 138 -5.92 22.54 -11.95
C THR A 138 -5.99 24.03 -11.59
N ASN A 139 -5.28 24.46 -10.54
CA ASN A 139 -5.24 25.84 -10.06
C ASN A 139 -6.61 26.40 -9.62
N THR A 140 -7.57 25.53 -9.28
CA THR A 140 -8.95 25.91 -8.94
C THR A 140 -9.21 26.04 -7.44
N ALA A 141 -8.36 25.40 -6.61
CA ALA A 141 -8.51 25.42 -5.15
C ALA A 141 -7.18 25.68 -4.47
N THR A 142 -7.14 26.64 -3.56
CA THR A 142 -6.00 26.94 -2.69
C THR A 142 -6.25 26.32 -1.32
N PHE A 143 -5.23 25.65 -0.77
CA PHE A 143 -5.31 25.15 0.62
C PHE A 143 -5.37 26.37 1.56
N ALA A 144 -6.34 26.36 2.45
CA ALA A 144 -6.64 27.51 3.31
C ALA A 144 -5.55 27.80 4.35
N GLN A 145 -4.64 26.86 4.60
CA GLN A 145 -3.60 26.99 5.61
C GLN A 145 -2.21 27.07 4.98
N SER A 146 -1.34 27.88 5.57
CA SER A 146 0.10 27.80 5.37
C SER A 146 0.68 26.68 6.23
N ALA A 147 1.81 26.12 5.83
CA ALA A 147 2.45 24.98 6.53
C ALA A 147 1.52 23.77 6.73
N VAL A 148 0.73 23.44 5.71
CA VAL A 148 -0.12 22.25 5.69
C VAL A 148 0.73 20.98 5.74
N THR A 149 0.33 20.02 6.55
CA THR A 149 0.91 18.67 6.53
C THR A 149 0.41 17.94 5.28
N LEU A 150 1.33 17.46 4.46
CA LEU A 150 1.04 16.63 3.30
C LEU A 150 1.24 15.17 3.65
N GLU A 151 0.24 14.36 3.38
CA GLU A 151 0.37 12.90 3.45
C GLU A 151 0.95 12.41 2.13
N LEU A 152 2.21 11.96 2.17
CA LEU A 152 2.93 11.46 1.02
C LEU A 152 3.08 9.94 1.13
N GLN A 153 2.69 9.23 0.09
CA GLN A 153 2.82 7.78 0.01
C GLN A 153 4.20 7.39 -0.54
N SER A 154 4.84 6.40 0.07
CA SER A 154 6.09 5.84 -0.45
C SER A 154 5.93 5.33 -1.87
N GLY A 155 6.90 5.66 -2.74
CA GLY A 155 6.87 5.34 -4.17
C GLY A 155 6.04 6.30 -5.02
N GLY A 156 5.29 7.24 -4.42
CA GLY A 156 4.57 8.28 -5.15
C GLY A 156 5.51 9.31 -5.78
N THR A 157 5.06 9.92 -6.88
CA THR A 157 5.73 11.06 -7.52
C THR A 157 5.00 12.34 -7.17
N TYR A 158 5.70 13.28 -6.54
CA TYR A 158 5.14 14.55 -6.09
C TYR A 158 5.93 15.70 -6.68
N THR A 159 5.24 16.51 -7.50
CA THR A 159 5.81 17.71 -8.12
C THR A 159 5.34 18.95 -7.37
N PHE A 160 6.28 19.79 -6.98
CA PHE A 160 5.99 21.13 -6.42
C PHE A 160 6.28 22.17 -7.49
N ASP A 161 5.23 22.54 -8.22
CA ASP A 161 5.30 23.50 -9.33
C ASP A 161 5.41 24.92 -8.79
N GLN A 162 6.54 25.57 -8.99
CA GLN A 162 6.86 26.92 -8.56
C GLN A 162 6.76 27.95 -9.71
N SER A 163 6.12 27.61 -10.81
CA SER A 163 6.01 28.49 -11.99
C SER A 163 5.03 29.66 -11.81
N ASP A 164 4.30 29.72 -10.69
CA ASP A 164 3.38 30.82 -10.42
C ASP A 164 4.14 32.15 -10.22
N SER A 165 3.67 33.22 -10.86
CA SER A 165 4.32 34.53 -10.81
C SER A 165 4.45 35.10 -9.39
N THR A 166 3.60 34.67 -8.46
CA THR A 166 3.68 35.10 -7.05
C THR A 166 4.91 34.55 -6.33
N VAL A 167 5.52 33.48 -6.85
CA VAL A 167 6.71 32.85 -6.29
C VAL A 167 8.00 33.53 -6.79
N ALA A 168 7.97 34.22 -7.92
CA ALA A 168 9.17 34.71 -8.61
C ALA A 168 10.11 35.58 -7.74
N SER A 169 9.59 36.32 -6.78
CA SER A 169 10.36 37.13 -5.82
C SER A 169 10.47 36.52 -4.42
N HIS A 170 10.03 35.27 -4.27
CA HIS A 170 10.00 34.54 -3.01
C HIS A 170 10.55 33.12 -3.21
N PRO A 171 11.87 32.93 -3.39
CA PRO A 171 12.44 31.60 -3.57
C PRO A 171 12.24 30.75 -2.31
N MET A 172 11.88 29.47 -2.48
CA MET A 172 11.76 28.47 -1.41
C MET A 172 13.14 27.85 -1.11
#